data_177ea76aa906218eedf8f38c720870c1
#
_entry.id   177ea76aa906218eedf8f38c720870c1
#
_cell.length_a   1.000
_cell.length_b   1.000
_cell.length_c   1.000
_cell.angle_alpha   90.00
_cell.angle_beta   90.00
_cell.angle_gamma   90.00
#
_symmetry.space_group_name_H-M   'P 1'
#
loop_
_entity.id
_entity.type
_entity.pdbx_description
1 polymer ?
#
loop_
_entity_poly.entity_id
_entity_poly.type
_entity_poly.pdbx_seq_one_letter_code
_entity_poly.pdbx_strand_id
1 'polypeptide(L)'
;SDILHELSKYKNFGIKTFQAEDEIAGITAAIGASYGGSLAVTTTSGPGVALKGEAMGLAVMLEIPLLIIDVQRGGPSTGLPTKTEQSDLLQAYYGRNGECPMPVISASTPSDCFSAVYEAVRIALEHMTPVMFLSDGYIANGAEPWLFPQYADLPAITVKFKTSLDEGEERLQPYKRDEKLVRPWALPGTKGLEHRIGGLEKQDITGNVSYDPDNHEHMVKTRQAKVDMIANYIPEQKIDSGAASGKVLLLGWGSTYGSIKSAVQELLLEGQAVSHAHIRYLRPFPKNLGDIIKQFDTVIVPEINNGQLIKILRDVYLVDAKPYNKIKGTPITKGELVAEIRKYL
;
A
#
# COMPACT_ATOMS: atom_id res chain seq x y z
N SER A 1 18.03 -4.56 1.79
CA SER A 1 19.10 -5.31 2.50
C SER A 1 18.99 -5.17 4.01
N ASP A 2 18.87 -3.95 4.55
CA ASP A 2 18.96 -3.69 5.99
C ASP A 2 17.78 -4.32 6.76
N ILE A 3 16.57 -4.27 6.23
CA ILE A 3 15.40 -4.92 6.83
C ILE A 3 15.62 -6.44 6.96
N LEU A 4 16.07 -7.09 5.88
CA LEU A 4 16.34 -8.54 5.91
C LEU A 4 17.48 -8.87 6.87
N HIS A 5 18.56 -8.07 6.87
CA HIS A 5 19.68 -8.24 7.78
C HIS A 5 19.23 -8.10 9.25
N GLU A 6 18.42 -7.10 9.57
CA GLU A 6 17.89 -6.92 10.93
C GLU A 6 17.00 -8.09 11.33
N LEU A 7 16.04 -8.49 10.51
CA LEU A 7 15.15 -9.62 10.77
C LEU A 7 15.92 -10.93 10.99
N SER A 8 17.09 -11.11 10.34
CA SER A 8 17.90 -12.32 10.49
C SER A 8 18.45 -12.54 11.91
N LYS A 9 18.45 -11.50 12.74
CA LYS A 9 18.89 -11.56 14.14
C LYS A 9 17.83 -12.17 15.06
N TYR A 10 16.57 -12.23 14.63
CA TYR A 10 15.42 -12.61 15.44
C TYR A 10 14.93 -14.05 15.18
N LYS A 11 15.82 -14.94 14.78
CA LYS A 11 15.49 -16.36 14.52
C LYS A 11 14.87 -17.06 15.71
N ASN A 12 15.28 -16.69 16.92
CA ASN A 12 14.75 -17.25 18.18
C ASN A 12 13.26 -16.93 18.41
N PHE A 13 12.71 -15.95 17.69
CA PHE A 13 11.29 -15.60 17.69
C PHE A 13 10.51 -16.27 16.56
N GLY A 14 11.08 -17.28 15.91
CA GLY A 14 10.44 -18.00 14.81
C GLY A 14 10.50 -17.27 13.46
N ILE A 15 11.22 -16.15 13.36
CA ILE A 15 11.39 -15.41 12.12
C ILE A 15 12.33 -16.22 11.19
N LYS A 16 11.81 -16.51 10.00
CA LYS A 16 12.58 -17.20 8.93
C LYS A 16 12.98 -16.18 7.89
N THR A 17 14.28 -16.07 7.65
CA THR A 17 14.84 -15.23 6.58
C THR A 17 15.39 -16.12 5.47
N PHE A 18 15.07 -15.76 4.24
CA PHE A 18 15.52 -16.46 3.04
C PHE A 18 16.14 -15.44 2.08
N GLN A 19 17.40 -15.64 1.75
CA GLN A 19 18.09 -14.86 0.73
C GLN A 19 18.00 -15.61 -0.60
N ALA A 20 17.25 -15.03 -1.53
CA ALA A 20 17.13 -15.54 -2.90
C ALA A 20 18.23 -14.94 -3.79
N GLU A 21 18.45 -15.55 -4.93
CA GLU A 21 19.40 -15.08 -5.94
C GLU A 21 18.95 -13.81 -6.64
N ASP A 22 17.63 -13.61 -6.78
CA ASP A 22 17.03 -12.42 -7.39
C ASP A 22 15.65 -12.08 -6.81
N GLU A 23 15.06 -11.00 -7.30
CA GLU A 23 13.78 -10.51 -6.87
C GLU A 23 12.61 -11.43 -7.24
N ILE A 24 12.70 -12.17 -8.34
CA ILE A 24 11.67 -13.11 -8.80
C ILE A 24 11.64 -14.30 -7.85
N ALA A 25 12.80 -14.90 -7.55
CA ALA A 25 12.91 -15.98 -6.59
C ALA A 25 12.47 -15.54 -5.18
N GLY A 26 12.81 -14.31 -4.79
CA GLY A 26 12.43 -13.75 -3.48
C GLY A 26 10.92 -13.65 -3.29
N ILE A 27 10.19 -13.11 -4.25
CA ILE A 27 8.73 -12.98 -4.14
C ILE A 27 8.02 -14.32 -4.29
N THR A 28 8.49 -15.22 -5.16
CA THR A 28 7.86 -16.52 -5.34
C THR A 28 8.01 -17.41 -4.10
N ALA A 29 9.19 -17.35 -3.44
CA ALA A 29 9.38 -17.99 -2.13
C ALA A 29 8.43 -17.42 -1.07
N ALA A 30 8.23 -16.09 -1.03
CA ALA A 30 7.29 -15.44 -0.11
C ALA A 30 5.83 -15.84 -0.41
N ILE A 31 5.43 -16.00 -1.67
CA ILE A 31 4.12 -16.52 -2.07
C ILE A 31 3.93 -17.95 -1.53
N GLY A 32 4.92 -18.80 -1.68
CA GLY A 32 4.89 -20.16 -1.13
C GLY A 32 4.76 -20.18 0.40
N ALA A 33 5.50 -19.33 1.09
CA ALA A 33 5.42 -19.19 2.55
C ALA A 33 4.02 -18.70 3.00
N SER A 34 3.44 -17.73 2.29
CA SER A 34 2.08 -17.27 2.54
C SER A 34 1.05 -18.37 2.29
N TYR A 35 1.17 -19.11 1.19
CA TYR A 35 0.30 -20.26 0.95
C TYR A 35 0.36 -21.29 2.08
N GLY A 36 1.55 -21.50 2.66
CA GLY A 36 1.80 -22.34 3.82
C GLY A 36 1.35 -21.76 5.17
N GLY A 37 0.69 -20.61 5.21
CA GLY A 37 0.13 -20.01 6.42
C GLY A 37 1.04 -19.05 7.18
N SER A 38 2.14 -18.61 6.59
CA SER A 38 3.04 -17.64 7.21
C SER A 38 2.69 -16.21 6.78
N LEU A 39 2.91 -15.23 7.67
CA LEU A 39 3.02 -13.84 7.23
C LEU A 39 4.30 -13.70 6.42
N ALA A 40 4.17 -13.50 5.11
CA ALA A 40 5.30 -13.40 4.22
C ALA A 40 5.56 -11.94 3.82
N VAL A 41 6.85 -11.58 3.78
CA VAL A 41 7.30 -10.22 3.44
C VAL A 41 8.43 -10.31 2.42
N THR A 42 8.40 -9.46 1.40
CA THR A 42 9.51 -9.25 0.47
C THR A 42 9.85 -7.77 0.40
N THR A 43 11.14 -7.45 0.37
CA THR A 43 11.63 -6.06 0.36
C THR A 43 12.39 -5.79 -0.93
N THR A 44 12.25 -4.58 -1.48
CA THR A 44 12.87 -4.21 -2.75
C THR A 44 12.95 -2.68 -2.94
N SER A 45 13.30 -2.27 -4.15
CA SER A 45 13.19 -0.90 -4.68
C SER A 45 12.58 -0.97 -6.09
N GLY A 46 12.27 0.15 -6.72
CA GLY A 46 11.58 0.23 -8.01
C GLY A 46 12.00 -0.76 -9.10
N PRO A 47 13.30 -0.96 -9.39
CA PRO A 47 13.73 -1.98 -10.36
C PRO A 47 13.30 -3.40 -9.96
N GLY A 48 13.38 -3.72 -8.68
CA GLY A 48 12.95 -5.03 -8.19
C GLY A 48 11.43 -5.18 -8.15
N VAL A 49 10.66 -4.10 -7.96
CA VAL A 49 9.20 -4.10 -8.13
C VAL A 49 8.85 -4.48 -9.58
N ALA A 50 9.57 -3.93 -10.55
CA ALA A 50 9.38 -4.28 -11.96
C ALA A 50 9.60 -5.77 -12.23
N LEU A 51 10.68 -6.36 -11.67
CA LEU A 51 10.97 -7.78 -11.79
C LEU A 51 9.93 -8.68 -11.10
N LYS A 52 9.33 -8.20 -10.03
CA LYS A 52 8.28 -8.90 -9.27
C LYS A 52 6.89 -8.82 -9.92
N GLY A 53 6.72 -8.09 -11.02
CA GLY A 53 5.42 -7.73 -11.61
C GLY A 53 4.48 -8.92 -11.85
N GLU A 54 4.97 -9.98 -12.50
CA GLU A 54 4.17 -11.18 -12.76
C GLU A 54 3.80 -11.92 -11.47
N ALA A 55 4.75 -12.09 -10.56
CA ALA A 55 4.51 -12.78 -9.30
C ALA A 55 3.54 -12.01 -8.38
N MET A 56 3.52 -10.67 -8.44
CA MET A 56 2.48 -9.86 -7.79
C MET A 56 1.10 -10.16 -8.38
N GLY A 57 1.00 -10.29 -9.70
CA GLY A 57 -0.22 -10.74 -10.38
C GLY A 57 -0.68 -12.11 -9.90
N LEU A 58 0.25 -13.06 -9.78
CA LEU A 58 -0.03 -14.37 -9.22
C LEU A 58 -0.57 -14.27 -7.78
N ALA A 59 0.04 -13.47 -6.92
CA ALA A 59 -0.43 -13.30 -5.53
C ALA A 59 -1.86 -12.73 -5.47
N VAL A 60 -2.21 -11.78 -6.36
CA VAL A 60 -3.58 -11.25 -6.51
C VAL A 60 -4.54 -12.34 -7.00
N MET A 61 -4.13 -13.16 -7.99
CA MET A 61 -4.96 -14.27 -8.49
C MET A 61 -5.18 -15.36 -7.44
N LEU A 62 -4.18 -15.62 -6.60
CA LEU A 62 -4.28 -16.56 -5.48
C LEU A 62 -5.10 -16.01 -4.32
N GLU A 63 -5.20 -14.70 -4.21
CA GLU A 63 -5.82 -13.99 -3.07
C GLU A 63 -5.20 -14.45 -1.75
N ILE A 64 -3.89 -14.26 -1.60
CA ILE A 64 -3.12 -14.62 -0.40
C ILE A 64 -2.47 -13.38 0.23
N PRO A 65 -2.30 -13.34 1.55
CA PRO A 65 -1.65 -12.23 2.22
C PRO A 65 -0.15 -12.18 1.90
N LEU A 66 0.33 -11.03 1.46
CA LEU A 66 1.75 -10.81 1.18
C LEU A 66 2.07 -9.33 1.39
N LEU A 67 3.13 -9.02 2.14
CA LEU A 67 3.61 -7.65 2.24
C LEU A 67 4.79 -7.44 1.30
N ILE A 68 4.68 -6.45 0.42
CA ILE A 68 5.72 -6.04 -0.51
C ILE A 68 6.19 -4.65 -0.10
N ILE A 69 7.42 -4.54 0.42
CA ILE A 69 8.00 -3.29 0.86
C ILE A 69 8.88 -2.74 -0.26
N ASP A 70 8.52 -1.58 -0.77
CA ASP A 70 9.28 -0.83 -1.75
C ASP A 70 9.89 0.41 -1.11
N VAL A 71 11.23 0.44 -1.06
CA VAL A 71 11.99 1.61 -0.64
C VAL A 71 12.40 2.37 -1.91
N GLN A 72 11.56 3.32 -2.30
CA GLN A 72 11.69 4.08 -3.54
C GLN A 72 12.98 4.89 -3.60
N ARG A 73 13.54 4.99 -4.77
CA ARG A 73 14.72 5.83 -5.07
C ARG A 73 14.61 6.41 -6.48
N GLY A 74 15.44 7.40 -6.79
CA GLY A 74 15.48 7.98 -8.12
C GLY A 74 15.74 6.92 -9.20
N GLY A 75 14.83 6.83 -10.16
CA GLY A 75 14.85 5.93 -11.31
C GLY A 75 15.13 6.68 -12.63
N PRO A 76 14.94 6.04 -13.80
CA PRO A 76 14.66 4.61 -14.03
C PRO A 76 15.87 3.69 -13.89
N SER A 77 15.66 2.37 -13.92
CA SER A 77 16.68 1.33 -13.74
C SER A 77 17.43 1.51 -12.41
N THR A 78 18.75 1.44 -12.40
CA THR A 78 19.56 1.71 -11.20
C THR A 78 19.50 3.17 -10.78
N GLY A 79 19.19 4.07 -11.70
CA GLY A 79 18.90 5.48 -11.47
C GLY A 79 19.94 6.20 -10.62
N LEU A 80 19.46 6.84 -9.55
CA LEU A 80 20.27 7.51 -8.54
C LEU A 80 20.28 6.67 -7.24
N PRO A 81 21.23 5.75 -7.04
CA PRO A 81 21.32 4.96 -5.81
C PRO A 81 21.37 5.86 -4.58
N THR A 82 20.64 5.47 -3.53
CA THR A 82 20.55 6.20 -2.25
C THR A 82 19.91 7.60 -2.30
N LYS A 83 19.44 8.05 -3.47
CA LYS A 83 18.75 9.34 -3.62
C LYS A 83 17.25 9.15 -3.56
N THR A 84 16.59 10.02 -2.80
CA THR A 84 15.16 9.89 -2.53
C THR A 84 14.33 10.44 -3.69
N GLU A 85 13.38 9.63 -4.14
CA GLU A 85 12.25 10.03 -4.99
C GLU A 85 11.03 9.18 -4.66
N GLN A 86 9.84 9.68 -4.98
CA GLN A 86 8.58 8.93 -4.93
C GLN A 86 8.27 8.40 -6.35
N SER A 87 9.20 7.62 -6.91
CA SER A 87 9.23 7.30 -8.34
C SER A 87 8.30 6.16 -8.75
N ASP A 88 7.80 5.37 -7.79
CA ASP A 88 7.24 4.05 -8.08
C ASP A 88 5.72 3.96 -7.84
N LEU A 89 5.03 5.07 -7.50
CA LEU A 89 3.59 5.04 -7.18
C LEU A 89 2.74 4.53 -8.35
N LEU A 90 2.96 5.00 -9.58
CA LEU A 90 2.18 4.52 -10.73
C LEU A 90 2.49 3.06 -11.04
N GLN A 91 3.73 2.61 -10.84
CA GLN A 91 4.09 1.20 -10.95
C GLN A 91 3.40 0.36 -9.87
N ALA A 92 3.39 0.83 -8.63
CA ALA A 92 2.68 0.18 -7.52
C ALA A 92 1.16 0.13 -7.75
N TYR A 93 0.61 1.14 -8.41
CA TYR A 93 -0.83 1.26 -8.64
C TYR A 93 -1.29 0.48 -9.88
N TYR A 94 -0.58 0.61 -11.02
CA TYR A 94 -0.98 0.09 -12.33
C TYR A 94 0.02 -0.87 -12.98
N GLY A 95 1.26 -0.94 -12.52
CA GLY A 95 2.39 -1.56 -13.21
C GLY A 95 2.40 -3.10 -13.23
N ARG A 96 1.27 -3.72 -13.51
CA ARG A 96 1.12 -5.18 -13.68
C ARG A 96 0.29 -5.48 -14.91
N ASN A 97 0.39 -6.71 -15.43
CA ASN A 97 -0.47 -7.13 -16.53
C ASN A 97 -1.89 -7.44 -16.04
N GLY A 98 -2.87 -7.21 -16.90
CA GLY A 98 -4.29 -7.44 -16.62
C GLY A 98 -4.86 -6.54 -15.53
N GLU A 99 -6.10 -6.80 -15.12
CA GLU A 99 -6.78 -6.12 -14.03
C GLU A 99 -6.30 -6.69 -12.68
N CYS A 100 -5.32 -6.02 -12.09
CA CYS A 100 -4.59 -6.52 -10.92
C CYS A 100 -4.66 -5.52 -9.74
N PRO A 101 -5.81 -5.38 -9.09
CA PRO A 101 -6.00 -4.46 -7.98
C PRO A 101 -5.22 -4.91 -6.74
N MET A 102 -4.50 -3.98 -6.11
CA MET A 102 -3.73 -4.23 -4.91
C MET A 102 -3.74 -2.99 -4.01
N PRO A 103 -3.94 -3.12 -2.69
CA PRO A 103 -3.81 -2.01 -1.76
C PRO A 103 -2.40 -1.42 -1.78
N VAL A 104 -2.32 -0.09 -1.67
CA VAL A 104 -1.06 0.67 -1.62
C VAL A 104 -1.10 1.60 -0.41
N ILE A 105 -0.11 1.48 0.47
CA ILE A 105 0.03 2.25 1.71
C ILE A 105 1.41 2.89 1.74
N SER A 106 1.51 4.11 2.30
CA SER A 106 2.78 4.83 2.44
C SER A 106 3.03 5.26 3.89
N ALA A 107 4.29 5.20 4.33
CA ALA A 107 4.75 5.86 5.55
C ALA A 107 5.08 7.33 5.27
N SER A 108 4.99 8.16 6.31
CA SER A 108 5.26 9.61 6.27
C SER A 108 6.57 10.02 6.94
N THR A 109 7.01 9.27 7.94
CA THR A 109 8.24 9.52 8.72
C THR A 109 8.90 8.19 9.13
N PRO A 110 10.15 8.20 9.62
CA PRO A 110 10.78 6.98 10.12
C PRO A 110 10.00 6.30 11.25
N SER A 111 9.48 7.05 12.22
CA SER A 111 8.69 6.48 13.33
C SER A 111 7.32 5.97 12.85
N ASP A 112 6.73 6.60 11.85
CA ASP A 112 5.46 6.18 11.26
C ASP A 112 5.56 4.83 10.51
N CYS A 113 6.77 4.41 10.10
CA CYS A 113 6.96 3.12 9.44
C CYS A 113 6.41 1.95 10.26
N PHE A 114 6.51 2.00 11.60
CA PHE A 114 5.97 0.94 12.44
C PHE A 114 4.43 0.81 12.29
N SER A 115 3.71 1.91 12.53
CA SER A 115 2.25 1.91 12.46
C SER A 115 1.73 1.66 11.04
N ALA A 116 2.41 2.18 10.03
CA ALA A 116 2.02 1.99 8.64
C ALA A 116 2.27 0.55 8.15
N VAL A 117 3.38 -0.09 8.56
CA VAL A 117 3.63 -1.52 8.29
C VAL A 117 2.66 -2.41 9.04
N TYR A 118 2.37 -2.09 10.32
CA TYR A 118 1.39 -2.82 11.11
C TYR A 118 0.02 -2.83 10.42
N GLU A 119 -0.41 -1.67 9.94
CA GLU A 119 -1.66 -1.51 9.19
C GLU A 119 -1.64 -2.26 7.85
N ALA A 120 -0.52 -2.21 7.12
CA ALA A 120 -0.37 -2.96 5.87
C ALA A 120 -0.48 -4.49 6.09
N VAL A 121 0.13 -4.99 7.19
CA VAL A 121 0.01 -6.40 7.61
C VAL A 121 -1.43 -6.75 7.97
N ARG A 122 -2.12 -5.88 8.73
CA ARG A 122 -3.52 -6.07 9.10
C ARG A 122 -4.39 -6.21 7.85
N ILE A 123 -4.25 -5.30 6.90
CA ILE A 123 -5.00 -5.34 5.64
C ILE A 123 -4.67 -6.62 4.85
N ALA A 124 -3.40 -7.00 4.74
CA ALA A 124 -3.01 -8.20 4.01
C ALA A 124 -3.66 -9.46 4.59
N LEU A 125 -3.60 -9.62 5.90
CA LEU A 125 -4.10 -10.82 6.61
C LEU A 125 -5.63 -10.86 6.69
N GLU A 126 -6.28 -9.74 7.02
CA GLU A 126 -7.73 -9.69 7.19
C GLU A 126 -8.50 -9.69 5.86
N HIS A 127 -7.88 -9.22 4.77
CA HIS A 127 -8.50 -9.18 3.45
C HIS A 127 -7.93 -10.21 2.46
N MET A 128 -7.00 -11.07 2.91
CA MET A 128 -6.40 -12.09 2.04
C MET A 128 -5.97 -11.53 0.68
N THR A 129 -5.06 -10.55 0.72
CA THR A 129 -4.59 -9.83 -0.47
C THR A 129 -3.13 -9.40 -0.30
N PRO A 130 -2.31 -9.38 -1.37
CA PRO A 130 -1.02 -8.70 -1.29
C PRO A 130 -1.22 -7.21 -1.06
N VAL A 131 -0.29 -6.58 -0.33
CA VAL A 131 -0.28 -5.13 -0.06
C VAL A 131 1.08 -4.57 -0.43
N MET A 132 1.09 -3.47 -1.19
CA MET A 132 2.29 -2.68 -1.45
C MET A 132 2.46 -1.62 -0.38
N PHE A 133 3.61 -1.63 0.27
CA PHE A 133 4.03 -0.62 1.22
C PHE A 133 5.13 0.24 0.60
N LEU A 134 4.87 1.53 0.47
CA LEU A 134 5.82 2.50 -0.10
C LEU A 134 6.52 3.28 1.01
N SER A 135 7.84 3.21 1.00
CA SER A 135 8.76 4.10 1.69
C SER A 135 9.67 4.74 0.65
N ASP A 136 10.60 5.56 1.05
CA ASP A 136 11.62 6.11 0.16
C ASP A 136 12.96 6.31 0.86
N GLY A 137 13.99 6.70 0.11
CA GLY A 137 15.34 6.85 0.62
C GLY A 137 15.46 7.91 1.73
N TYR A 138 14.58 8.90 1.81
CA TYR A 138 14.60 9.89 2.89
C TYR A 138 14.11 9.30 4.21
N ILE A 139 12.98 8.58 4.17
CA ILE A 139 12.43 7.89 5.34
C ILE A 139 13.39 6.78 5.81
N ALA A 140 13.88 5.97 4.87
CA ALA A 140 14.72 4.81 5.18
C ALA A 140 16.09 5.16 5.77
N ASN A 141 16.65 6.33 5.43
CA ASN A 141 17.90 6.82 5.97
C ASN A 141 17.70 7.88 7.08
N GLY A 142 16.45 8.25 7.37
CA GLY A 142 16.11 9.19 8.41
C GLY A 142 16.13 8.54 9.80
N ALA A 143 16.26 9.38 10.83
CA ALA A 143 16.12 8.98 12.22
C ALA A 143 15.35 10.06 12.99
N GLU A 144 14.47 9.62 13.87
CA GLU A 144 13.74 10.50 14.77
C GLU A 144 13.47 9.80 16.11
N PRO A 145 13.24 10.55 17.20
CA PRO A 145 12.81 9.96 18.47
C PRO A 145 11.49 9.21 18.30
N TRP A 146 11.42 7.99 18.84
CA TRP A 146 10.24 7.16 18.77
C TRP A 146 9.95 6.47 20.11
N LEU A 147 8.72 6.57 20.58
CA LEU A 147 8.26 5.86 21.76
C LEU A 147 7.78 4.47 21.35
N PHE A 148 8.30 3.44 21.99
CA PHE A 148 7.79 2.08 21.79
C PHE A 148 6.31 2.02 22.15
N PRO A 149 5.44 1.55 21.24
CA PRO A 149 4.03 1.38 21.55
C PRO A 149 3.87 0.29 22.62
N GLN A 150 2.89 0.45 23.49
CA GLN A 150 2.50 -0.64 24.38
C GLN A 150 1.78 -1.71 23.56
N TYR A 151 2.09 -2.96 23.82
CA TYR A 151 1.47 -4.09 23.11
C TYR A 151 -0.07 -4.06 23.22
N ALA A 152 -0.58 -3.67 24.40
CA ALA A 152 -2.02 -3.58 24.65
C ALA A 152 -2.74 -2.49 23.81
N ASP A 153 -2.01 -1.50 23.29
CA ASP A 153 -2.56 -0.41 22.50
C ASP A 153 -2.62 -0.75 21.00
N LEU A 154 -1.99 -1.85 20.60
CA LEU A 154 -2.00 -2.27 19.19
C LEU A 154 -3.34 -2.95 18.86
N PRO A 155 -4.00 -2.55 17.76
CA PRO A 155 -5.20 -3.24 17.28
C PRO A 155 -4.94 -4.73 17.06
N ALA A 156 -5.81 -5.59 17.55
CA ALA A 156 -5.66 -7.03 17.31
C ALA A 156 -5.79 -7.35 15.82
N ILE A 157 -4.88 -8.15 15.30
CA ILE A 157 -4.96 -8.68 13.93
C ILE A 157 -5.58 -10.08 14.02
N THR A 158 -6.72 -10.27 13.37
CA THR A 158 -7.43 -11.55 13.41
C THR A 158 -7.06 -12.39 12.20
N VAL A 159 -6.41 -13.54 12.44
CA VAL A 159 -6.12 -14.54 11.41
C VAL A 159 -6.99 -15.76 11.68
N LYS A 160 -7.74 -16.19 10.66
CA LYS A 160 -8.61 -17.37 10.75
C LYS A 160 -8.21 -18.38 9.69
N PHE A 161 -7.72 -19.54 10.14
CA PHE A 161 -7.53 -20.67 9.24
C PHE A 161 -8.78 -21.53 9.20
N LYS A 162 -9.16 -21.96 7.99
CA LYS A 162 -10.20 -22.95 7.80
C LYS A 162 -9.67 -24.32 8.21
N THR A 163 -10.31 -24.98 9.15
CA THR A 163 -9.86 -26.27 9.73
C THR A 163 -10.81 -27.44 9.47
N SER A 164 -12.02 -27.16 8.98
CA SER A 164 -13.03 -28.19 8.65
C SER A 164 -13.92 -27.68 7.52
N LEU A 165 -14.62 -28.59 6.86
CA LEU A 165 -15.70 -28.26 5.91
C LEU A 165 -16.88 -27.62 6.65
N ASP A 166 -17.64 -26.78 5.93
CA ASP A 166 -18.92 -26.29 6.42
C ASP A 166 -19.98 -27.43 6.33
N GLU A 167 -21.05 -27.28 7.08
CA GLU A 167 -22.14 -28.25 7.07
C GLU A 167 -22.72 -28.43 5.65
N GLY A 168 -22.81 -29.66 5.20
CA GLY A 168 -23.31 -30.02 3.87
C GLY A 168 -22.30 -29.88 2.73
N GLU A 169 -21.05 -29.48 3.01
CA GLU A 169 -19.99 -29.46 1.99
C GLU A 169 -19.30 -30.83 1.91
N GLU A 170 -19.15 -31.36 0.70
CA GLU A 170 -18.38 -32.59 0.42
C GLU A 170 -16.89 -32.30 0.21
N ARG A 171 -16.53 -31.05 -0.15
CA ARG A 171 -15.15 -30.58 -0.37
C ARG A 171 -15.04 -29.12 -0.08
N LEU A 172 -13.82 -28.64 0.20
CA LEU A 172 -13.53 -27.22 0.37
C LEU A 172 -13.93 -26.43 -0.89
N GLN A 173 -14.59 -25.30 -0.65
CA GLN A 173 -14.90 -24.29 -1.64
C GLN A 173 -13.91 -23.10 -1.48
N PRO A 174 -12.75 -23.12 -2.15
CA PRO A 174 -11.64 -22.20 -1.83
C PRO A 174 -11.92 -20.74 -2.19
N TYR A 175 -12.97 -20.43 -2.96
CA TYR A 175 -13.40 -19.07 -3.30
C TYR A 175 -14.83 -18.76 -2.84
N LYS A 176 -15.37 -19.51 -1.87
CA LYS A 176 -16.59 -19.16 -1.14
C LYS A 176 -16.26 -18.02 -0.17
N ARG A 177 -16.41 -16.81 -0.66
CA ARG A 177 -16.03 -15.59 0.06
C ARG A 177 -17.06 -15.22 1.11
N ASP A 178 -16.60 -14.53 2.16
CA ASP A 178 -17.45 -13.91 3.19
C ASP A 178 -18.03 -12.55 2.73
N GLU A 179 -18.66 -11.85 3.65
CA GLU A 179 -19.24 -10.52 3.41
C GLU A 179 -18.19 -9.43 3.09
N LYS A 180 -16.93 -9.68 3.38
CA LYS A 180 -15.78 -8.80 3.03
C LYS A 180 -15.12 -9.21 1.71
N LEU A 181 -15.73 -10.14 0.99
CA LEU A 181 -15.19 -10.76 -0.22
C LEU A 181 -13.86 -11.49 0.03
N VAL A 182 -13.64 -11.98 1.24
CA VAL A 182 -12.43 -12.69 1.65
C VAL A 182 -12.65 -14.18 1.54
N ARG A 183 -11.75 -14.86 0.84
CA ARG A 183 -11.79 -16.32 0.71
C ARG A 183 -11.27 -17.03 1.97
N PRO A 184 -11.70 -18.27 2.23
CA PRO A 184 -11.14 -19.05 3.35
C PRO A 184 -9.66 -19.37 3.14
N TRP A 185 -8.88 -19.31 4.22
CA TRP A 185 -7.47 -19.69 4.22
C TRP A 185 -7.31 -21.07 4.83
N ALA A 186 -7.28 -22.09 4.00
CA ALA A 186 -6.98 -23.46 4.40
C ALA A 186 -5.51 -23.77 4.16
N LEU A 187 -4.86 -24.36 5.15
CA LEU A 187 -3.44 -24.68 5.05
C LEU A 187 -3.22 -26.00 4.32
N PRO A 188 -2.16 -26.12 3.50
CA PRO A 188 -1.76 -27.39 2.92
C PRO A 188 -1.56 -28.47 3.99
N GLY A 189 -2.07 -29.66 3.75
CA GLY A 189 -2.01 -30.81 4.70
C GLY A 189 -3.15 -30.86 5.71
N THR A 190 -4.08 -29.90 5.73
CA THR A 190 -5.30 -30.01 6.55
C THR A 190 -6.21 -31.06 5.94
N LYS A 191 -6.39 -32.18 6.68
CA LYS A 191 -7.19 -33.33 6.24
C LYS A 191 -8.63 -32.93 5.90
N GLY A 192 -9.09 -33.33 4.71
CA GLY A 192 -10.45 -33.06 4.20
C GLY A 192 -10.57 -31.66 3.56
N LEU A 193 -9.51 -30.84 3.57
CA LEU A 193 -9.50 -29.54 2.92
C LEU A 193 -8.53 -29.48 1.73
N GLU A 194 -8.24 -30.63 1.15
CA GLU A 194 -7.39 -30.72 -0.04
C GLU A 194 -8.00 -29.92 -1.18
N HIS A 195 -7.23 -29.00 -1.73
CA HIS A 195 -7.69 -28.10 -2.78
C HIS A 195 -6.54 -27.61 -3.64
N ARG A 196 -6.90 -27.07 -4.79
CA ARG A 196 -5.97 -26.42 -5.72
C ARG A 196 -6.30 -24.93 -5.82
N ILE A 197 -5.28 -24.09 -5.76
CA ILE A 197 -5.32 -22.71 -6.22
C ILE A 197 -4.18 -22.49 -7.22
N GLY A 198 -4.33 -21.54 -8.12
CA GLY A 198 -3.32 -21.28 -9.16
C GLY A 198 -3.56 -19.96 -9.90
N GLY A 199 -2.64 -19.65 -10.83
CA GLY A 199 -2.69 -18.40 -11.59
C GLY A 199 -3.71 -18.39 -12.75
N LEU A 200 -4.22 -19.56 -13.18
CA LEU A 200 -5.30 -19.59 -14.16
C LEU A 200 -6.60 -19.04 -13.57
N GLU A 201 -7.47 -18.51 -14.42
CA GLU A 201 -8.79 -18.07 -13.96
C GLU A 201 -9.59 -19.24 -13.38
N LYS A 202 -10.32 -18.94 -12.33
CA LYS A 202 -11.05 -19.92 -11.53
C LYS A 202 -12.52 -19.59 -11.50
N GLN A 203 -13.32 -20.64 -11.54
CA GLN A 203 -14.74 -20.54 -11.29
C GLN A 203 -14.98 -20.00 -9.88
N ASP A 204 -15.90 -19.08 -9.75
CA ASP A 204 -16.36 -18.58 -8.45
C ASP A 204 -16.78 -19.74 -7.54
N ILE A 205 -16.59 -19.57 -6.23
CA ILE A 205 -16.89 -20.55 -5.19
C ILE A 205 -16.00 -21.79 -5.28
N THR A 206 -16.06 -22.55 -6.38
CA THR A 206 -15.45 -23.90 -6.49
C THR A 206 -13.94 -23.88 -6.67
N GLY A 207 -13.38 -22.82 -7.26
CA GLY A 207 -11.95 -22.71 -7.60
C GLY A 207 -11.48 -23.63 -8.74
N ASN A 208 -12.39 -24.29 -9.46
CA ASN A 208 -12.03 -25.03 -10.64
C ASN A 208 -11.51 -24.09 -11.74
N VAL A 209 -10.63 -24.58 -12.62
CA VAL A 209 -10.20 -23.79 -13.78
C VAL A 209 -11.42 -23.51 -14.67
N SER A 210 -11.57 -22.26 -15.09
CA SER A 210 -12.69 -21.80 -15.90
C SER A 210 -12.20 -20.95 -17.06
N TYR A 211 -12.77 -21.19 -18.25
CA TYR A 211 -12.59 -20.38 -19.45
C TYR A 211 -13.90 -19.66 -19.84
N ASP A 212 -14.89 -19.69 -18.96
CA ASP A 212 -16.16 -19.01 -19.14
C ASP A 212 -15.96 -17.49 -19.06
N PRO A 213 -16.39 -16.72 -20.08
CA PRO A 213 -16.16 -15.28 -20.13
C PRO A 213 -16.95 -14.50 -19.06
N ASP A 214 -18.15 -14.93 -18.73
CA ASP A 214 -18.97 -14.26 -17.72
C ASP A 214 -18.40 -14.48 -16.32
N ASN A 215 -17.91 -15.70 -16.05
CA ASN A 215 -17.19 -16.00 -14.82
C ASN A 215 -15.90 -15.16 -14.72
N HIS A 216 -15.15 -15.00 -15.82
CA HIS A 216 -13.94 -14.17 -15.81
C HIS A 216 -14.27 -12.72 -15.44
N GLU A 217 -15.25 -12.11 -16.07
CA GLU A 217 -15.71 -10.75 -15.75
C GLU A 217 -16.14 -10.64 -14.28
N HIS A 218 -16.90 -11.60 -13.78
CA HIS A 218 -17.33 -11.67 -12.39
C HIS A 218 -16.14 -11.71 -11.44
N MET A 219 -15.16 -12.57 -11.68
CA MET A 219 -13.97 -12.73 -10.83
C MET A 219 -13.07 -11.49 -10.84
N VAL A 220 -12.90 -10.83 -11.97
CA VAL A 220 -12.18 -9.56 -12.09
C VAL A 220 -12.86 -8.47 -11.25
N LYS A 221 -14.18 -8.29 -11.42
CA LYS A 221 -14.97 -7.32 -10.64
C LYS A 221 -14.96 -7.62 -9.15
N THR A 222 -15.00 -8.89 -8.76
CA THR A 222 -14.95 -9.31 -7.36
C THR A 222 -13.61 -8.99 -6.72
N ARG A 223 -12.49 -9.24 -7.39
CA ARG A 223 -11.15 -8.86 -6.90
C ARG A 223 -11.01 -7.34 -6.75
N GLN A 224 -11.54 -6.56 -7.69
CA GLN A 224 -11.56 -5.09 -7.58
C GLN A 224 -12.44 -4.65 -6.40
N ALA A 225 -13.66 -5.15 -6.31
CA ALA A 225 -14.61 -4.81 -5.24
C ALA A 225 -14.04 -5.13 -3.83
N LYS A 226 -13.30 -6.24 -3.69
CA LYS A 226 -12.60 -6.57 -2.43
C LYS A 226 -11.60 -5.50 -2.04
N VAL A 227 -10.79 -5.00 -2.96
CA VAL A 227 -9.82 -3.93 -2.68
C VAL A 227 -10.54 -2.63 -2.34
N ASP A 228 -11.59 -2.26 -3.11
CA ASP A 228 -12.36 -1.05 -2.87
C ASP A 228 -13.07 -1.08 -1.51
N MET A 229 -13.55 -2.26 -1.11
CA MET A 229 -14.24 -2.47 0.18
C MET A 229 -13.32 -2.20 1.39
N ILE A 230 -12.00 -2.31 1.24
CA ILE A 230 -11.03 -1.99 2.30
C ILE A 230 -11.23 -0.54 2.80
N ALA A 231 -11.72 0.37 1.95
CA ALA A 231 -12.07 1.73 2.37
C ALA A 231 -13.09 1.80 3.53
N ASN A 232 -13.86 0.72 3.77
CA ASN A 232 -14.79 0.62 4.91
C ASN A 232 -14.08 0.29 6.24
N TYR A 233 -12.84 -0.17 6.19
CA TYR A 233 -12.07 -0.72 7.32
C TYR A 233 -10.78 0.04 7.61
N ILE A 234 -10.59 1.19 6.95
CA ILE A 234 -9.50 2.13 7.18
C ILE A 234 -10.05 3.44 7.75
N PRO A 235 -9.25 4.20 8.49
CA PRO A 235 -9.66 5.50 9.03
C PRO A 235 -10.02 6.50 7.93
N GLU A 236 -10.92 7.41 8.25
CA GLU A 236 -11.17 8.60 7.44
C GLU A 236 -9.93 9.50 7.38
N GLN A 237 -9.75 10.19 6.25
CA GLN A 237 -8.73 11.21 6.09
C GLN A 237 -8.99 12.38 7.03
N LYS A 238 -7.93 12.89 7.65
CA LYS A 238 -7.98 14.06 8.53
C LYS A 238 -7.20 15.23 7.92
N ILE A 239 -7.53 16.43 8.38
CA ILE A 239 -6.67 17.60 8.21
C ILE A 239 -5.62 17.56 9.31
N ASP A 240 -4.34 17.55 8.93
CA ASP A 240 -3.21 17.48 9.87
C ASP A 240 -2.88 18.85 10.48
N SER A 241 -3.10 19.92 9.72
CA SER A 241 -2.88 21.31 10.15
C SER A 241 -3.79 22.27 9.38
N GLY A 242 -4.22 23.34 10.02
CA GLY A 242 -5.12 24.34 9.44
C GLY A 242 -6.60 24.02 9.65
N ALA A 243 -7.47 24.70 8.92
CA ALA A 243 -8.91 24.54 9.00
C ALA A 243 -9.42 23.39 8.12
N ALA A 244 -10.62 22.90 8.37
CA ALA A 244 -11.26 21.83 7.59
C ALA A 244 -11.71 22.28 6.19
N SER A 245 -11.74 23.60 5.94
CA SER A 245 -12.08 24.21 4.66
C SER A 245 -11.32 25.52 4.48
N GLY A 246 -11.18 26.02 3.26
CA GLY A 246 -10.50 27.29 3.04
C GLY A 246 -9.91 27.45 1.64
N LYS A 247 -8.91 28.34 1.54
CA LYS A 247 -8.38 28.77 0.26
C LYS A 247 -7.44 27.71 -0.37
N VAL A 248 -6.47 27.22 0.40
CA VAL A 248 -5.42 26.34 -0.12
C VAL A 248 -5.26 25.09 0.74
N LEU A 249 -5.32 23.91 0.11
CA LEU A 249 -4.96 22.61 0.69
C LEU A 249 -3.66 22.10 0.10
N LEU A 250 -2.69 21.79 0.95
CA LEU A 250 -1.54 20.95 0.59
C LEU A 250 -1.92 19.49 0.83
N LEU A 251 -1.96 18.70 -0.24
CA LEU A 251 -2.28 17.28 -0.16
C LEU A 251 -1.03 16.46 -0.47
N GLY A 252 -0.38 15.94 0.57
CA GLY A 252 0.88 15.21 0.48
C GLY A 252 0.75 13.72 0.74
N TRP A 253 1.85 13.00 0.48
CA TRP A 253 2.04 11.61 0.84
C TRP A 253 3.53 11.30 1.04
N GLY A 254 3.85 10.16 1.69
CA GLY A 254 5.23 9.74 1.85
C GLY A 254 6.10 10.75 2.59
N SER A 255 7.36 10.84 2.22
CA SER A 255 8.37 11.70 2.87
C SER A 255 8.17 13.20 2.68
N THR A 256 7.18 13.65 1.91
CA THR A 256 6.87 15.07 1.80
C THR A 256 6.23 15.66 3.06
N TYR A 257 5.82 14.83 4.03
CA TYR A 257 5.11 15.22 5.26
C TYR A 257 5.78 16.37 6.01
N GLY A 258 7.04 16.19 6.39
CA GLY A 258 7.75 17.17 7.23
C GLY A 258 7.91 18.53 6.56
N SER A 259 8.21 18.55 5.27
CA SER A 259 8.36 19.78 4.48
C SER A 259 7.04 20.53 4.33
N ILE A 260 5.94 19.81 4.04
CA ILE A 260 4.60 20.39 3.94
C ILE A 260 4.16 20.93 5.29
N LYS A 261 4.26 20.14 6.35
CA LYS A 261 3.88 20.54 7.72
C LYS A 261 4.61 21.82 8.13
N SER A 262 5.91 21.88 7.92
CA SER A 262 6.71 23.06 8.31
C SER A 262 6.34 24.32 7.51
N ALA A 263 6.05 24.18 6.21
CA ALA A 263 5.63 25.29 5.35
C ALA A 263 4.23 25.80 5.73
N VAL A 264 3.31 24.89 5.97
CA VAL A 264 1.94 25.24 6.38
C VAL A 264 1.93 25.91 7.76
N GLN A 265 2.72 25.40 8.72
CA GLN A 265 2.83 26.02 10.06
C GLN A 265 3.37 27.45 9.98
N GLU A 266 4.39 27.73 9.16
CA GLU A 266 4.91 29.08 8.96
C GLU A 266 3.82 30.02 8.43
N LEU A 267 3.11 29.62 7.39
CA LEU A 267 2.05 30.43 6.78
C LEU A 267 0.84 30.64 7.70
N LEU A 268 0.50 29.64 8.51
CA LEU A 268 -0.55 29.78 9.54
C LEU A 268 -0.18 30.82 10.61
N LEU A 269 1.10 30.87 11.03
CA LEU A 269 1.60 31.90 11.95
C LEU A 269 1.55 33.31 11.35
N GLU A 270 1.61 33.42 10.02
CA GLU A 270 1.42 34.67 9.29
C GLU A 270 -0.08 35.01 9.06
N GLY A 271 -1.00 34.19 9.55
CA GLY A 271 -2.44 34.40 9.38
C GLY A 271 -2.99 33.97 8.02
N GLN A 272 -2.25 33.19 7.24
CA GLN A 272 -2.71 32.74 5.93
C GLN A 272 -3.69 31.56 6.01
N ALA A 273 -4.67 31.52 5.09
CA ALA A 273 -5.69 30.46 5.01
C ALA A 273 -5.14 29.26 4.22
N VAL A 274 -4.33 28.44 4.87
CA VAL A 274 -3.71 27.24 4.31
C VAL A 274 -3.92 26.04 5.20
N SER A 275 -4.09 24.86 4.63
CA SER A 275 -4.28 23.59 5.36
C SER A 275 -3.42 22.49 4.76
N HIS A 276 -3.16 21.45 5.57
CA HIS A 276 -2.42 20.25 5.17
C HIS A 276 -3.24 19.02 5.49
N ALA A 277 -3.33 18.12 4.52
CA ALA A 277 -3.73 16.72 4.71
C ALA A 277 -2.68 15.80 4.13
N HIS A 278 -2.40 14.68 4.81
CA HIS A 278 -1.38 13.73 4.37
C HIS A 278 -1.97 12.34 4.18
N ILE A 279 -1.83 11.80 2.97
CA ILE A 279 -2.47 10.55 2.57
C ILE A 279 -1.54 9.37 2.92
N ARG A 280 -2.04 8.46 3.76
CA ARG A 280 -1.40 7.17 4.03
C ARG A 280 -1.89 6.10 3.06
N TYR A 281 -3.19 6.02 2.84
CA TYR A 281 -3.83 5.01 2.00
C TYR A 281 -3.99 5.54 0.59
N LEU A 282 -3.12 5.06 -0.31
CA LEU A 282 -3.08 5.50 -1.71
C LEU A 282 -4.00 4.66 -2.59
N ARG A 283 -4.31 3.41 -2.17
CA ARG A 283 -5.31 2.54 -2.76
C ARG A 283 -5.83 1.53 -1.73
N PRO A 284 -7.15 1.46 -1.45
CA PRO A 284 -8.11 2.49 -1.81
C PRO A 284 -7.87 3.78 -1.02
N PHE A 285 -8.35 4.90 -1.54
CA PHE A 285 -8.38 6.14 -0.78
C PHE A 285 -9.42 6.06 0.35
N PRO A 286 -9.22 6.81 1.46
CA PRO A 286 -10.27 7.02 2.47
C PRO A 286 -11.52 7.61 1.83
N LYS A 287 -12.71 7.15 2.26
CA LYS A 287 -14.00 7.49 1.65
C LYS A 287 -14.28 8.98 1.57
N ASN A 288 -13.86 9.71 2.58
CA ASN A 288 -14.12 11.16 2.71
C ASN A 288 -13.09 12.03 2.01
N LEU A 289 -12.06 11.48 1.36
CA LEU A 289 -10.99 12.26 0.74
C LEU A 289 -11.53 13.22 -0.34
N GLY A 290 -12.46 12.75 -1.16
CA GLY A 290 -13.10 13.58 -2.18
C GLY A 290 -13.88 14.76 -1.60
N ASP A 291 -14.53 14.56 -0.44
CA ASP A 291 -15.26 15.64 0.24
C ASP A 291 -14.32 16.66 0.86
N ILE A 292 -13.19 16.22 1.42
CA ILE A 292 -12.14 17.12 1.90
C ILE A 292 -11.61 17.99 0.75
N ILE A 293 -11.25 17.37 -0.39
CA ILE A 293 -10.74 18.08 -1.55
C ILE A 293 -11.68 19.21 -1.99
N LYS A 294 -12.99 18.97 -1.99
CA LYS A 294 -14.02 19.96 -2.40
C LYS A 294 -14.20 21.11 -1.44
N GLN A 295 -13.64 21.05 -0.23
CA GLN A 295 -13.76 22.15 0.76
C GLN A 295 -12.73 23.26 0.54
N PHE A 296 -11.87 23.14 -0.47
CA PHE A 296 -10.80 24.10 -0.74
C PHE A 296 -10.85 24.63 -2.17
N ASP A 297 -10.57 25.93 -2.31
CA ASP A 297 -10.56 26.57 -3.64
C ASP A 297 -9.40 26.07 -4.50
N THR A 298 -8.26 25.80 -3.90
CA THR A 298 -7.05 25.29 -4.57
C THR A 298 -6.46 24.12 -3.80
N VAL A 299 -6.17 23.04 -4.51
CA VAL A 299 -5.44 21.87 -3.99
C VAL A 299 -4.08 21.80 -4.66
N ILE A 300 -3.00 21.84 -3.88
CA ILE A 300 -1.62 21.70 -4.36
C ILE A 300 -1.12 20.32 -3.92
N VAL A 301 -0.51 19.58 -4.86
CA VAL A 301 0.04 18.24 -4.60
C VAL A 301 1.56 18.28 -4.75
N PRO A 302 2.31 18.43 -3.64
CA PRO A 302 3.77 18.37 -3.68
C PRO A 302 4.26 16.93 -3.76
N GLU A 303 5.09 16.63 -4.78
CA GLU A 303 5.65 15.30 -4.99
C GLU A 303 7.14 15.38 -5.37
N ILE A 304 7.92 14.41 -4.92
CA ILE A 304 9.31 14.22 -5.39
C ILE A 304 9.36 13.22 -6.56
N ASN A 305 8.48 13.46 -7.54
CA ASN A 305 8.35 12.77 -8.81
C ASN A 305 7.71 13.71 -9.85
N ASN A 306 7.37 13.21 -11.03
CA ASN A 306 6.74 13.99 -12.10
C ASN A 306 5.20 13.97 -12.03
N GLY A 307 4.63 14.15 -10.83
CA GLY A 307 3.18 14.23 -10.63
C GLY A 307 2.50 12.88 -10.82
N GLN A 308 2.82 11.91 -9.98
CA GLN A 308 2.21 10.57 -10.05
C GLN A 308 0.88 10.53 -9.27
N LEU A 309 0.85 10.99 -8.02
CA LEU A 309 -0.39 11.03 -7.24
C LEU A 309 -1.41 11.99 -7.86
N ILE A 310 -0.98 13.16 -8.31
CA ILE A 310 -1.89 14.16 -8.90
C ILE A 310 -2.67 13.61 -10.10
N LYS A 311 -2.06 12.72 -10.90
CA LYS A 311 -2.74 12.05 -12.03
C LYS A 311 -3.88 11.16 -11.52
N ILE A 312 -3.63 10.39 -10.47
CA ILE A 312 -4.63 9.51 -9.85
C ILE A 312 -5.76 10.35 -9.25
N LEU A 313 -5.44 11.43 -8.52
CA LEU A 313 -6.44 12.31 -7.92
C LEU A 313 -7.31 13.00 -8.97
N ARG A 314 -6.73 13.46 -10.07
CA ARG A 314 -7.46 14.05 -11.17
C ARG A 314 -8.41 13.06 -11.85
N ASP A 315 -7.97 11.82 -12.03
CA ASP A 315 -8.79 10.75 -12.60
C ASP A 315 -9.96 10.39 -11.66
N VAL A 316 -9.65 10.11 -10.39
CA VAL A 316 -10.65 9.63 -9.42
C VAL A 316 -11.65 10.71 -9.01
N TYR A 317 -11.21 11.96 -8.83
CA TYR A 317 -12.04 13.03 -8.26
C TYR A 317 -12.37 14.15 -9.24
N LEU A 318 -11.87 14.12 -10.47
CA LEU A 318 -12.03 15.17 -11.49
C LEU A 318 -11.68 16.57 -10.95
N VAL A 319 -10.65 16.65 -10.11
CA VAL A 319 -10.21 17.88 -9.46
C VAL A 319 -9.11 18.55 -10.29
N ASP A 320 -9.16 19.91 -10.43
CA ASP A 320 -8.06 20.70 -10.99
C ASP A 320 -6.96 20.96 -9.94
N ALA A 321 -6.36 19.89 -9.43
CA ALA A 321 -5.24 20.01 -8.50
C ALA A 321 -4.00 20.58 -9.19
N LYS A 322 -3.21 21.38 -8.47
CA LYS A 322 -1.99 22.03 -8.96
C LYS A 322 -0.76 21.22 -8.58
N PRO A 323 0.14 20.92 -9.52
CA PRO A 323 1.34 20.16 -9.22
C PRO A 323 2.42 21.05 -8.60
N TYR A 324 3.17 20.53 -7.64
CA TYR A 324 4.51 20.98 -7.32
C TYR A 324 5.46 19.78 -7.36
N ASN A 325 6.20 19.66 -8.46
CA ASN A 325 7.02 18.49 -8.77
C ASN A 325 8.51 18.80 -8.64
N LYS A 326 9.25 17.97 -7.88
CA LYS A 326 10.70 18.07 -7.77
C LYS A 326 11.35 16.73 -8.07
N ILE A 327 12.13 16.64 -9.14
CA ILE A 327 12.79 15.41 -9.59
C ILE A 327 14.31 15.66 -9.55
N LYS A 328 14.88 15.63 -8.35
CA LYS A 328 16.31 15.96 -8.16
C LYS A 328 17.05 14.97 -7.23
N GLY A 329 16.38 13.89 -6.81
CA GLY A 329 16.93 12.97 -5.82
C GLY A 329 17.17 13.63 -4.44
N THR A 330 16.46 14.71 -4.13
CA THR A 330 16.53 15.46 -2.86
C THR A 330 15.13 15.84 -2.38
N PRO A 331 14.92 15.95 -1.05
CA PRO A 331 13.63 16.39 -0.52
C PRO A 331 13.22 17.78 -0.99
N ILE A 332 11.93 18.06 -0.98
CA ILE A 332 11.40 19.42 -1.12
C ILE A 332 11.73 20.17 0.16
N THR A 333 12.19 21.42 0.06
CA THR A 333 12.46 22.26 1.22
C THR A 333 11.22 23.06 1.63
N LYS A 334 11.18 23.45 2.91
CA LYS A 334 10.13 24.36 3.42
C LYS A 334 10.03 25.65 2.61
N GLY A 335 11.18 26.28 2.32
CA GLY A 335 11.21 27.55 1.56
C GLY A 335 10.69 27.45 0.14
N GLU A 336 10.95 26.32 -0.56
CA GLU A 336 10.39 26.05 -1.87
C GLU A 336 8.87 25.99 -1.82
N LEU A 337 8.30 25.31 -0.80
CA LEU A 337 6.86 25.19 -0.63
C LEU A 337 6.20 26.51 -0.23
N VAL A 338 6.78 27.27 0.69
CA VAL A 338 6.26 28.60 1.07
C VAL A 338 6.19 29.51 -0.15
N ALA A 339 7.25 29.54 -0.97
CA ALA A 339 7.28 30.33 -2.20
C ALA A 339 6.19 29.89 -3.20
N GLU A 340 5.95 28.60 -3.33
CA GLU A 340 4.91 28.06 -4.20
C GLU A 340 3.50 28.39 -3.70
N ILE A 341 3.23 28.13 -2.43
CA ILE A 341 1.91 28.35 -1.82
C ILE A 341 1.49 29.82 -1.93
N ARG A 342 2.42 30.76 -1.74
CA ARG A 342 2.16 32.21 -1.84
C ARG A 342 1.60 32.66 -3.19
N LYS A 343 1.77 31.88 -4.25
CA LYS A 343 1.19 32.19 -5.58
C LYS A 343 -0.34 32.01 -5.61
N TYR A 344 -0.89 31.31 -4.63
CA TYR A 344 -2.31 30.95 -4.55
C TYR A 344 -3.04 31.61 -3.36
N LEU A 345 -2.29 32.33 -2.52
CA LEU A 345 -2.85 33.10 -1.40
C LEU A 345 -3.20 34.52 -1.83
#